data_8037f733152b2d066e6670a9a4becea5
#
_entry.id   8037f733152b2d066e6670a9a4becea5
#
_cell.length_a   1.000
_cell.length_b   1.000
_cell.length_c   1.000
_cell.angle_alpha   90.00
_cell.angle_beta   90.00
_cell.angle_gamma   90.00
#
_symmetry.space_group_name_H-M   'P 1'
#
loop_
_entity.id
_entity.type
_entity.pdbx_description
1 polymer ?
#
loop_
_entity_poly.entity_id
_entity_poly.type
_entity_poly.pdbx_seq_one_letter_code
_entity_poly.pdbx_strand_id
1 'polypeptide(L)'
;ENNRRVFAYLLKRGIDRKVIEACIRAGILYESADYHNAVFVGKDETGTARYAFLRGTYTRGNPFKAEVSGSDKRFCFCLPPKRESKKLAIYEAAIEPLAHLTLEGTTDKWRLSLGGIYAPEEGTQTSRDMKKPIALDAFLARHPEIEEIEICTNNDFAGRWAADHIEKAYQGKYRMVRNLPEKEGCDYADLTKER
;
A
#
# COMPACT_ATOMS: atom_id res chain seq x y z
N GLU A 1 11.34 2.61 23.24
CA GLU A 1 10.17 3.09 22.50
C GLU A 1 9.13 1.97 22.45
N ASN A 2 7.87 2.30 22.69
CA ASN A 2 6.84 1.28 22.66
C ASN A 2 5.85 1.60 21.52
N ASN A 3 5.49 0.59 20.72
CA ASN A 3 4.55 0.69 19.61
C ASN A 3 3.12 0.32 20.04
N ARG A 4 2.76 0.51 21.31
CA ARG A 4 1.53 -0.03 21.90
C ARG A 4 0.26 0.53 21.25
N ARG A 5 0.25 1.84 20.96
CA ARG A 5 -0.93 2.50 20.39
C ARG A 5 -1.13 2.11 18.94
N VAL A 6 -0.06 2.09 18.17
CA VAL A 6 -0.07 1.62 16.77
C VAL A 6 -0.46 0.15 16.71
N PHE A 7 0.09 -0.67 17.59
CA PHE A 7 -0.25 -2.09 17.68
C PHE A 7 -1.75 -2.30 17.96
N ALA A 8 -2.27 -1.63 19.00
CA ALA A 8 -3.70 -1.71 19.35
C ALA A 8 -4.60 -1.16 18.22
N TYR A 9 -4.20 -0.07 17.58
CA TYR A 9 -4.92 0.53 16.46
C TYR A 9 -5.03 -0.44 15.28
N LEU A 10 -3.92 -1.08 14.88
CA LEU A 10 -3.92 -2.00 13.75
C LEU A 10 -4.66 -3.31 14.07
N LEU A 11 -4.54 -3.84 15.29
CA LEU A 11 -5.37 -4.96 15.74
C LEU A 11 -6.86 -4.64 15.67
N LYS A 12 -7.27 -3.45 16.13
CA LYS A 12 -8.67 -3.00 16.05
C LYS A 12 -9.16 -2.87 14.61
N ARG A 13 -8.25 -2.68 13.66
CA ARG A 13 -8.56 -2.68 12.21
C ARG A 13 -8.52 -4.08 11.59
N GLY A 14 -8.39 -5.12 12.40
CA GLY A 14 -8.40 -6.50 11.95
C GLY A 14 -7.08 -7.01 11.37
N ILE A 15 -5.99 -6.24 11.46
CA ILE A 15 -4.67 -6.68 10.99
C ILE A 15 -4.11 -7.73 11.95
N ASP A 16 -3.62 -8.83 11.40
CA ASP A 16 -3.08 -9.95 12.16
C ASP A 16 -1.87 -9.52 13.02
N ARG A 17 -1.85 -9.98 14.28
CA ARG A 17 -0.74 -9.73 15.22
C ARG A 17 0.62 -10.05 14.61
N LYS A 18 0.74 -11.21 13.95
CA LYS A 18 2.01 -11.67 13.34
C LYS A 18 2.49 -10.73 12.23
N VAL A 19 1.56 -10.15 11.46
CA VAL A 19 1.88 -9.18 10.39
C VAL A 19 2.42 -7.89 11.01
N ILE A 20 1.74 -7.37 12.04
CA ILE A 20 2.16 -6.15 12.74
C ILE A 20 3.56 -6.34 13.37
N GLU A 21 3.77 -7.44 14.10
CA GLU A 21 5.05 -7.76 14.75
C GLU A 21 6.19 -7.91 13.73
N ALA A 22 5.91 -8.52 12.57
CA ALA A 22 6.90 -8.66 11.51
C ALA A 22 7.33 -7.29 10.95
N CYS A 23 6.38 -6.38 10.70
CA CYS A 23 6.67 -5.03 10.21
C CYS A 23 7.45 -4.19 11.25
N ILE A 24 7.10 -4.29 12.54
CA ILE A 24 7.82 -3.60 13.61
C ILE A 24 9.26 -4.14 13.72
N ARG A 25 9.47 -5.46 13.72
CA ARG A 25 10.81 -6.06 13.75
C ARG A 25 11.67 -5.70 12.53
N ALA A 26 11.04 -5.57 11.36
CA ALA A 26 11.73 -5.13 10.14
C ALA A 26 12.05 -3.62 10.14
N GLY A 27 11.55 -2.86 11.13
CA GLY A 27 11.73 -1.41 11.21
C GLY A 27 11.08 -0.65 10.06
N ILE A 28 9.96 -1.19 9.53
CA ILE A 28 9.15 -0.55 8.48
C ILE A 28 7.81 -0.04 9.01
N LEU A 29 7.52 -0.30 10.27
CA LEU A 29 6.35 0.19 10.99
C LEU A 29 6.75 0.54 12.42
N TYR A 30 6.40 1.75 12.87
CA TYR A 30 6.63 2.18 14.26
C TYR A 30 5.62 3.25 14.67
N GLU A 31 5.65 3.62 15.96
CA GLU A 31 4.84 4.68 16.55
C GLU A 31 5.66 5.97 16.62
N SER A 32 5.13 7.10 16.08
CA SER A 32 5.80 8.39 16.22
C SER A 32 5.78 8.86 17.69
N ALA A 33 6.83 9.56 18.11
CA ALA A 33 6.91 10.16 19.44
C ALA A 33 5.79 11.18 19.67
N ASP A 34 5.58 12.05 18.68
CA ASP A 34 4.49 13.01 18.67
C ASP A 34 3.21 12.38 18.13
N TYR A 35 2.10 12.63 18.80
CA TYR A 35 0.73 12.22 18.40
C TYR A 35 0.51 10.71 18.23
N HIS A 36 1.52 9.85 18.46
CA HIS A 36 1.40 8.40 18.38
C HIS A 36 0.83 7.89 17.04
N ASN A 37 1.22 8.51 15.94
CA ASN A 37 0.80 8.08 14.61
C ASN A 37 1.49 6.76 14.21
N ALA A 38 0.81 5.95 13.43
CA ALA A 38 1.44 4.84 12.72
C ALA A 38 2.33 5.40 11.59
N VAL A 39 3.60 5.06 11.61
CA VAL A 39 4.60 5.47 10.62
C VAL A 39 4.94 4.27 9.76
N PHE A 40 4.60 4.35 8.47
CA PHE A 40 4.94 3.34 7.47
C PHE A 40 6.16 3.79 6.70
N VAL A 41 7.24 3.01 6.75
CA VAL A 41 8.54 3.37 6.18
C VAL A 41 8.83 2.60 4.91
N GLY A 42 9.24 3.31 3.88
CA GLY A 42 9.85 2.75 2.68
C GLY A 42 11.37 2.91 2.75
N LYS A 43 12.09 1.85 2.38
CA LYS A 43 13.56 1.78 2.43
C LYS A 43 14.14 1.53 1.05
N ASP A 44 15.35 2.02 0.83
CA ASP A 44 16.15 1.64 -0.33
C ASP A 44 16.86 0.29 -0.13
N GLU A 45 17.64 -0.14 -1.11
CA GLU A 45 18.34 -1.42 -1.13
C GLU A 45 19.43 -1.53 -0.05
N THR A 46 19.88 -0.39 0.49
CA THR A 46 20.83 -0.34 1.61
C THR A 46 20.15 -0.45 2.98
N GLY A 47 18.80 -0.46 3.00
CA GLY A 47 18.00 -0.43 4.22
C GLY A 47 17.80 0.98 4.79
N THR A 48 18.26 2.03 4.07
CA THR A 48 18.06 3.41 4.48
C THR A 48 16.63 3.86 4.24
N ALA A 49 16.00 4.49 5.22
CA ALA A 49 14.66 5.07 5.09
C ALA A 49 14.69 6.23 4.10
N ARG A 50 13.85 6.14 3.06
CA ARG A 50 13.69 7.15 2.01
C ARG A 50 12.28 7.73 1.92
N TYR A 51 11.32 7.03 2.48
CA TYR A 51 9.92 7.40 2.46
C TYR A 51 9.29 7.12 3.81
N ALA A 52 8.40 7.99 4.26
CA ALA A 52 7.56 7.72 5.41
C ALA A 52 6.17 8.33 5.23
N PHE A 53 5.16 7.56 5.62
CA PHE A 53 3.77 7.98 5.64
C PHE A 53 3.20 7.86 7.04
N LEU A 54 2.54 8.92 7.51
CA LEU A 54 1.91 9.01 8.82
C LEU A 54 0.42 8.73 8.71
N ARG A 55 -0.09 7.88 9.59
CA ARG A 55 -1.51 7.65 9.77
C ARG A 55 -1.89 7.81 11.23
N GLY A 56 -2.83 8.72 11.51
CA GLY A 56 -3.34 8.95 12.85
C GLY A 56 -4.00 7.70 13.44
N THR A 57 -3.70 7.42 14.70
CA THR A 57 -4.28 6.30 15.45
C THR A 57 -5.58 6.68 16.18
N TYR A 58 -5.91 7.95 16.22
CA TYR A 58 -7.18 8.43 16.76
C TYR A 58 -8.32 8.12 15.79
N THR A 59 -9.42 7.57 16.33
CA THR A 59 -10.57 7.10 15.53
C THR A 59 -11.75 8.09 15.53
N ARG A 60 -11.62 9.22 16.20
CA ARG A 60 -12.65 10.28 16.20
C ARG A 60 -12.30 11.37 15.21
N GLY A 61 -13.27 11.79 14.40
CA GLY A 61 -13.08 12.78 13.35
C GLY A 61 -12.37 12.23 12.11
N ASN A 62 -11.90 13.12 11.25
CA ASN A 62 -11.15 12.73 10.05
C ASN A 62 -9.78 12.18 10.44
N PRO A 63 -9.42 10.97 10.01
CA PRO A 63 -8.13 10.39 10.35
C PRO A 63 -7.00 11.22 9.71
N PHE A 64 -6.02 11.60 10.53
CA PHE A 64 -4.82 12.26 10.04
C PHE A 64 -4.05 11.35 9.08
N LYS A 65 -3.69 11.89 7.92
CA LYS A 65 -2.87 11.22 6.90
C LYS A 65 -1.89 12.24 6.34
N ALA A 66 -0.61 11.94 6.35
CA ALA A 66 0.41 12.82 5.77
C ALA A 66 1.62 12.04 5.29
N GLU A 67 2.16 12.45 4.16
CA GLU A 67 3.50 12.06 3.74
C GLU A 67 4.51 12.95 4.46
N VAL A 68 5.59 12.37 4.97
CA VAL A 68 6.64 13.13 5.66
C VAL A 68 7.41 13.98 4.63
N SER A 69 7.65 15.23 4.96
CA SER A 69 8.43 16.13 4.09
C SER A 69 9.81 15.54 3.77
N GLY A 70 10.21 15.62 2.50
CA GLY A 70 11.44 15.03 2.02
C GLY A 70 11.35 13.53 1.66
N SER A 71 10.17 12.93 1.78
CA SER A 71 9.93 11.56 1.32
C SER A 71 10.10 11.42 -0.19
N ASP A 72 10.70 10.31 -0.60
CA ASP A 72 10.88 9.95 -2.00
C ASP A 72 9.91 8.83 -2.39
N LYS A 73 8.90 9.15 -3.18
CA LYS A 73 7.86 8.19 -3.63
C LYS A 73 8.41 7.00 -4.43
N ARG A 74 9.61 7.07 -4.92
CA ARG A 74 10.27 5.91 -5.55
C ARG A 74 10.47 4.74 -4.60
N PHE A 75 10.42 5.01 -3.28
CA PHE A 75 10.62 4.06 -2.20
C PHE A 75 9.41 3.93 -1.29
N CYS A 76 8.19 4.01 -1.82
CA CYS A 76 6.98 3.82 -1.03
C CYS A 76 7.01 2.52 -0.22
N PHE A 77 6.18 2.47 0.82
CA PHE A 77 6.07 1.32 1.71
C PHE A 77 5.83 0.01 0.93
N CYS A 78 6.63 -1.00 1.22
CA CYS A 78 6.57 -2.30 0.55
C CYS A 78 6.80 -3.44 1.54
N LEU A 79 6.02 -4.52 1.41
CA LEU A 79 6.25 -5.79 2.10
C LEU A 79 6.92 -6.77 1.14
N PRO A 80 8.11 -7.27 1.47
CA PRO A 80 8.77 -8.28 0.66
C PRO A 80 8.13 -9.66 0.86
N PRO A 81 8.20 -10.54 -0.15
CA PRO A 81 7.87 -11.95 0.00
C PRO A 81 8.91 -12.66 0.89
N LYS A 82 8.55 -13.83 1.45
CA LYS A 82 9.50 -14.67 2.21
C LYS A 82 10.52 -15.40 1.34
N ARG A 83 10.22 -15.58 0.06
CA ARG A 83 11.07 -16.24 -0.93
C ARG A 83 11.07 -15.39 -2.20
N GLU A 84 12.01 -15.61 -3.08
CA GLU A 84 12.02 -14.98 -4.39
C GLU A 84 10.66 -15.11 -5.08
N SER A 85 10.19 -14.00 -5.63
CA SER A 85 8.88 -13.93 -6.27
C SER A 85 8.90 -13.00 -7.47
N LYS A 86 8.22 -13.44 -8.52
CA LYS A 86 8.00 -12.68 -9.76
C LYS A 86 6.65 -11.94 -9.76
N LYS A 87 5.97 -11.91 -8.62
CA LYS A 87 4.64 -11.32 -8.45
C LYS A 87 4.70 -10.06 -7.60
N LEU A 88 4.00 -9.04 -8.03
CA LEU A 88 3.84 -7.77 -7.34
C LEU A 88 2.35 -7.44 -7.21
N ALA A 89 1.86 -7.27 -5.98
CA ALA A 89 0.56 -6.67 -5.71
C ALA A 89 0.73 -5.18 -5.38
N ILE A 90 -0.14 -4.32 -5.92
CA ILE A 90 -0.09 -2.87 -5.75
C ILE A 90 -1.36 -2.35 -5.08
N TYR A 91 -1.21 -1.36 -4.20
CA TYR A 91 -2.27 -0.81 -3.34
C TYR A 91 -2.18 0.72 -3.29
N GLU A 92 -3.29 1.37 -2.96
CA GLU A 92 -3.30 2.83 -2.84
C GLU A 92 -2.58 3.34 -1.60
N ALA A 93 -2.86 2.75 -0.44
CA ALA A 93 -2.35 3.21 0.85
C ALA A 93 -1.53 2.14 1.58
N ALA A 94 -0.64 2.60 2.48
CA ALA A 94 0.34 1.74 3.15
C ALA A 94 -0.27 0.72 4.15
N ILE A 95 -1.51 0.89 4.59
CA ILE A 95 -2.17 -0.07 5.48
C ILE A 95 -2.74 -1.28 4.70
N GLU A 96 -3.09 -1.11 3.44
CA GLU A 96 -3.73 -2.14 2.62
C GLU A 96 -2.85 -3.37 2.36
N PRO A 97 -1.54 -3.24 2.11
CA PRO A 97 -0.62 -4.38 2.08
C PRO A 97 -0.71 -5.28 3.32
N LEU A 98 -0.82 -4.69 4.52
CA LEU A 98 -0.95 -5.45 5.78
C LEU A 98 -2.30 -6.15 5.87
N ALA A 99 -3.36 -5.45 5.46
CA ALA A 99 -4.72 -5.97 5.46
C ALA A 99 -4.86 -7.15 4.49
N HIS A 100 -4.43 -6.99 3.25
CA HIS A 100 -4.51 -8.05 2.25
C HIS A 100 -3.65 -9.26 2.64
N LEU A 101 -2.43 -9.04 3.18
CA LEU A 101 -1.61 -10.12 3.73
C LEU A 101 -2.32 -10.87 4.88
N THR A 102 -3.06 -10.16 5.72
CA THR A 102 -3.86 -10.76 6.80
C THR A 102 -5.00 -11.62 6.25
N LEU A 103 -5.66 -11.18 5.17
CA LEU A 103 -6.77 -11.92 4.55
C LEU A 103 -6.29 -13.16 3.79
N GLU A 104 -5.22 -13.02 2.99
CA GLU A 104 -4.67 -14.12 2.20
C GLU A 104 -3.85 -15.12 3.04
N GLY A 105 -3.15 -14.64 4.07
CA GLY A 105 -2.26 -15.46 4.91
C GLY A 105 -0.99 -15.93 4.19
N THR A 106 -0.72 -15.49 2.96
CA THR A 106 0.43 -15.91 2.14
C THR A 106 1.47 -14.79 1.99
N THR A 107 2.73 -15.17 1.91
CA THR A 107 3.87 -14.26 1.73
C THR A 107 4.64 -14.57 0.45
N ASP A 108 3.91 -14.83 -0.63
CA ASP A 108 4.39 -15.32 -1.91
C ASP A 108 4.63 -14.21 -2.96
N LYS A 109 4.31 -12.97 -2.63
CA LYS A 109 4.41 -11.83 -3.54
C LYS A 109 4.90 -10.56 -2.84
N TRP A 110 5.47 -9.65 -3.59
CA TRP A 110 5.71 -8.28 -3.17
C TRP A 110 4.38 -7.54 -3.00
N ARG A 111 4.29 -6.64 -2.01
CA ARG A 111 3.09 -5.82 -1.79
C ARG A 111 3.50 -4.36 -1.62
N LEU A 112 3.29 -3.56 -2.66
CA LEU A 112 3.73 -2.18 -2.77
C LEU A 112 2.56 -1.21 -2.62
N SER A 113 2.67 -0.25 -1.71
CA SER A 113 1.80 0.93 -1.69
C SER A 113 2.24 1.93 -2.74
N LEU A 114 1.29 2.50 -3.49
CA LEU A 114 1.56 3.56 -4.46
C LEU A 114 1.71 4.95 -3.81
N GLY A 115 1.41 5.08 -2.52
CA GLY A 115 1.44 6.37 -1.81
C GLY A 115 0.35 7.33 -2.29
N GLY A 116 -0.81 6.78 -2.64
CA GLY A 116 -1.95 7.47 -3.23
C GLY A 116 -2.03 7.29 -4.74
N ILE A 117 -3.21 7.49 -5.26
CA ILE A 117 -3.52 7.47 -6.69
C ILE A 117 -4.14 8.80 -7.10
N TYR A 118 -4.09 9.10 -8.38
CA TYR A 118 -4.87 10.17 -8.99
C TYR A 118 -6.06 9.57 -9.74
N ALA A 119 -7.20 10.19 -9.59
CA ALA A 119 -8.35 10.03 -10.48
C ALA A 119 -9.03 11.39 -10.68
N PRO A 120 -9.67 11.65 -11.83
CA PRO A 120 -10.50 12.82 -12.01
C PRO A 120 -11.76 12.73 -11.13
N GLU A 121 -12.48 13.84 -10.97
CA GLU A 121 -13.80 13.81 -10.36
C GLU A 121 -14.76 12.95 -11.22
N GLU A 122 -15.61 12.19 -10.57
CA GLU A 122 -16.58 11.33 -11.22
C GLU A 122 -17.50 12.15 -12.15
N GLY A 123 -17.71 11.65 -13.36
CA GLY A 123 -18.47 12.36 -14.39
C GLY A 123 -17.66 13.39 -15.20
N THR A 124 -16.40 13.64 -14.86
CA THR A 124 -15.54 14.53 -15.63
C THR A 124 -14.95 13.78 -16.83
N GLN A 125 -15.22 14.27 -18.05
CA GLN A 125 -14.48 13.81 -19.23
C GLN A 125 -13.05 14.36 -19.17
N THR A 126 -12.08 13.50 -18.93
CA THR A 126 -10.67 13.84 -19.01
C THR A 126 -10.01 13.10 -20.17
N SER A 127 -9.37 13.84 -21.05
CA SER A 127 -8.48 13.29 -22.09
C SER A 127 -7.07 13.04 -21.57
N ARG A 128 -6.78 13.36 -20.30
CA ARG A 128 -5.46 13.17 -19.74
C ARG A 128 -5.23 11.70 -19.41
N ASP A 129 -4.24 11.12 -20.07
CA ASP A 129 -3.68 9.85 -19.63
C ASP A 129 -3.14 9.98 -18.21
N MET A 130 -3.39 8.98 -17.38
CA MET A 130 -2.79 8.91 -16.05
C MET A 130 -1.27 8.82 -16.20
N LYS A 131 -0.55 9.69 -15.51
CA LYS A 131 0.90 9.49 -15.35
C LYS A 131 1.13 8.17 -14.61
N LYS A 132 2.07 7.38 -15.11
CA LYS A 132 2.47 6.15 -14.43
C LYS A 132 2.84 6.43 -12.97
N PRO A 133 2.38 5.62 -12.00
CA PRO A 133 2.71 5.81 -10.60
C PRO A 133 4.24 5.73 -10.39
N ILE A 134 4.83 6.78 -9.80
CA ILE A 134 6.28 6.88 -9.57
C ILE A 134 6.79 5.67 -8.77
N ALA A 135 6.04 5.26 -7.74
CA ALA A 135 6.40 4.10 -6.92
C ALA A 135 6.48 2.81 -7.74
N LEU A 136 5.52 2.59 -8.64
CA LEU A 136 5.46 1.39 -9.47
C LEU A 136 6.58 1.37 -10.52
N ASP A 137 6.76 2.45 -11.27
CA ASP A 137 7.84 2.52 -12.28
C ASP A 137 9.22 2.32 -11.64
N ALA A 138 9.48 3.00 -10.52
CA ALA A 138 10.75 2.87 -9.82
C ALA A 138 10.95 1.48 -9.20
N PHE A 139 9.89 0.84 -8.69
CA PHE A 139 9.95 -0.53 -8.19
C PHE A 139 10.29 -1.51 -9.31
N LEU A 140 9.58 -1.46 -10.43
CA LEU A 140 9.79 -2.35 -11.57
C LEU A 140 11.18 -2.16 -12.22
N ALA A 141 11.75 -0.96 -12.16
CA ALA A 141 13.12 -0.71 -12.63
C ALA A 141 14.17 -1.41 -11.74
N ARG A 142 13.92 -1.54 -10.43
CA ARG A 142 14.80 -2.25 -9.48
C ARG A 142 14.55 -3.76 -9.43
N HIS A 143 13.38 -4.21 -9.87
CA HIS A 143 12.93 -5.60 -9.83
C HIS A 143 12.59 -6.11 -11.23
N PRO A 144 13.60 -6.28 -12.11
CA PRO A 144 13.38 -6.74 -13.49
C PRO A 144 12.84 -8.20 -13.56
N GLU A 145 12.92 -8.94 -12.46
CA GLU A 145 12.38 -10.29 -12.33
C GLU A 145 10.85 -10.35 -12.25
N ILE A 146 10.16 -9.21 -12.03
CA ILE A 146 8.70 -9.18 -11.94
C ILE A 146 8.08 -9.48 -13.31
N GLU A 147 7.16 -10.44 -13.33
CA GLU A 147 6.41 -10.88 -14.52
C GLU A 147 4.90 -10.62 -14.38
N GLU A 148 4.37 -10.54 -13.15
CA GLU A 148 2.95 -10.39 -12.86
C GLU A 148 2.70 -9.19 -11.94
N ILE A 149 1.72 -8.36 -12.31
CA ILE A 149 1.22 -7.24 -11.48
C ILE A 149 -0.23 -7.50 -11.13
N GLU A 150 -0.50 -7.63 -9.84
CA GLU A 150 -1.81 -7.76 -9.25
C GLU A 150 -2.31 -6.38 -8.78
N ILE A 151 -3.38 -5.88 -9.38
CA ILE A 151 -3.96 -4.56 -9.09
C ILE A 151 -4.96 -4.72 -7.96
N CYS A 152 -4.64 -4.19 -6.79
CA CYS A 152 -5.43 -4.25 -5.55
C CYS A 152 -5.86 -2.85 -5.10
N THR A 153 -6.24 -1.98 -6.04
CA THR A 153 -6.79 -0.67 -5.73
C THR A 153 -8.19 -0.78 -5.12
N ASN A 154 -8.70 0.30 -4.54
CA ASN A 154 -10.02 0.33 -3.92
C ASN A 154 -11.13 0.01 -4.93
N ASN A 155 -12.23 -0.56 -4.48
CA ASN A 155 -13.40 -0.78 -5.34
C ASN A 155 -14.36 0.41 -5.29
N ASP A 156 -13.83 1.61 -5.51
CA ASP A 156 -14.57 2.84 -5.73
C ASP A 156 -14.29 3.41 -7.12
N PHE A 157 -14.88 4.56 -7.47
CA PHE A 157 -14.65 5.19 -8.77
C PHE A 157 -13.16 5.45 -9.03
N ALA A 158 -12.47 6.04 -8.05
CA ALA A 158 -11.06 6.42 -8.20
C ALA A 158 -10.16 5.20 -8.36
N GLY A 159 -10.37 4.16 -7.55
CA GLY A 159 -9.61 2.92 -7.60
C GLY A 159 -9.83 2.13 -8.89
N ARG A 160 -11.08 2.05 -9.37
CA ARG A 160 -11.40 1.40 -10.66
C ARG A 160 -10.79 2.17 -11.83
N TRP A 161 -10.89 3.50 -11.82
CA TRP A 161 -10.28 4.35 -12.84
C TRP A 161 -8.76 4.17 -12.88
N ALA A 162 -8.11 4.16 -11.72
CA ALA A 162 -6.66 3.90 -11.62
C ALA A 162 -6.31 2.49 -12.11
N ALA A 163 -7.10 1.47 -11.76
CA ALA A 163 -6.89 0.11 -12.23
C ALA A 163 -6.90 0.02 -13.76
N ASP A 164 -7.89 0.63 -14.41
CA ASP A 164 -8.00 0.66 -15.87
C ASP A 164 -6.78 1.29 -16.54
N HIS A 165 -6.30 2.40 -15.99
CA HIS A 165 -5.16 3.13 -16.55
C HIS A 165 -3.83 2.44 -16.28
N ILE A 166 -3.65 1.83 -15.10
CA ILE A 166 -2.46 1.04 -14.78
C ILE A 166 -2.42 -0.19 -15.70
N GLU A 167 -3.52 -0.93 -15.83
CA GLU A 167 -3.57 -2.09 -16.71
C GLU A 167 -3.21 -1.70 -18.15
N LYS A 168 -3.81 -0.65 -18.70
CA LYS A 168 -3.51 -0.14 -20.03
C LYS A 168 -2.04 0.27 -20.20
N ALA A 169 -1.44 0.89 -19.16
CA ALA A 169 -0.06 1.38 -19.22
C ALA A 169 1.00 0.29 -19.17
N TYR A 170 0.68 -0.87 -18.58
CA TYR A 170 1.64 -1.96 -18.35
C TYR A 170 1.29 -3.27 -19.06
N GLN A 171 0.09 -3.40 -19.67
CA GLN A 171 -0.29 -4.55 -20.49
C GLN A 171 0.70 -4.77 -21.63
N GLY A 172 0.93 -6.04 -22.01
CA GLY A 172 1.91 -6.42 -23.02
C GLY A 172 3.35 -6.47 -22.52
N LYS A 173 3.63 -5.91 -21.34
CA LYS A 173 4.94 -6.00 -20.67
C LYS A 173 4.90 -6.90 -19.44
N TYR A 174 3.77 -6.92 -18.76
CA TYR A 174 3.52 -7.74 -17.57
C TYR A 174 2.17 -8.46 -17.71
N ARG A 175 2.05 -9.61 -17.03
CA ARG A 175 0.74 -10.22 -16.81
C ARG A 175 -0.03 -9.36 -15.80
N MET A 176 -1.16 -8.82 -16.22
CA MET A 176 -2.02 -7.99 -15.37
C MET A 176 -3.14 -8.84 -14.77
N VAL A 177 -3.34 -8.74 -13.46
CA VAL A 177 -4.40 -9.42 -12.71
C VAL A 177 -5.15 -8.37 -11.91
N ARG A 178 -6.48 -8.30 -12.04
CA ARG A 178 -7.31 -7.46 -11.19
C ARG A 178 -7.76 -8.25 -9.97
N ASN A 179 -7.48 -7.71 -8.81
CA ASN A 179 -7.92 -8.24 -7.54
C ASN A 179 -8.36 -7.07 -6.64
N LEU A 180 -9.48 -6.44 -7.02
CA LEU A 180 -10.08 -5.38 -6.22
C LEU A 180 -10.89 -5.99 -5.08
N PRO A 181 -11.10 -5.28 -3.94
CA PRO A 181 -12.03 -5.71 -2.90
C PRO A 181 -13.40 -6.04 -3.49
N GLU A 182 -14.02 -7.16 -3.06
CA GLU A 182 -15.31 -7.61 -3.62
C GLU A 182 -16.44 -6.60 -3.35
N LYS A 183 -16.38 -5.92 -2.20
CA LYS A 183 -17.41 -4.97 -1.77
C LYS A 183 -17.16 -3.59 -2.37
N GLU A 184 -18.17 -3.06 -3.07
CA GLU A 184 -18.10 -1.71 -3.64
C GLU A 184 -17.88 -0.64 -2.54
N GLY A 185 -17.06 0.36 -2.86
CA GLY A 185 -16.70 1.45 -1.96
C GLY A 185 -15.68 1.09 -0.87
N CYS A 186 -15.16 -0.16 -0.85
CA CYS A 186 -14.23 -0.63 0.17
C CYS A 186 -12.79 -0.70 -0.32
N ASP A 187 -11.89 -0.57 0.63
CA ASP A 187 -10.48 -0.99 0.53
C ASP A 187 -10.24 -2.32 1.28
N TYR A 188 -9.07 -2.91 1.15
CA TYR A 188 -8.72 -4.13 1.87
C TYR A 188 -8.68 -3.95 3.39
N ALA A 189 -8.38 -2.75 3.88
CA ALA A 189 -8.38 -2.47 5.31
C ALA A 189 -9.81 -2.33 5.89
N ASP A 190 -10.81 -2.10 5.05
CA ASP A 190 -12.21 -2.16 5.46
C ASP A 190 -12.68 -3.62 5.59
N LEU A 191 -12.28 -4.50 4.66
CA LEU A 191 -12.62 -5.92 4.71
C LEU A 191 -12.05 -6.62 5.95
N THR A 192 -10.88 -6.24 6.44
CA THR A 192 -10.32 -6.81 7.67
C THR A 192 -11.08 -6.43 8.93
N LYS A 193 -11.75 -5.27 8.96
CA LYS A 193 -12.56 -4.84 10.11
C LYS A 193 -13.86 -5.62 10.25
N GLU A 194 -14.37 -6.15 9.15
CA GLU A 194 -15.63 -6.92 9.11
C GLU A 194 -15.42 -8.39 9.52
N ARG A 195 -14.17 -8.81 9.75
CA ARG A 195 -13.76 -10.16 10.17
C ARG A 195 -13.76 -10.30 11.69
#